data_a31eaf5dcd8986ccac639828e0b164cc
#
_entry.id   a31eaf5dcd8986ccac639828e0b164cc
#
_cell.length_a   1.000
_cell.length_b   1.000
_cell.length_c   1.000
_cell.angle_alpha   90.00
_cell.angle_beta   90.00
_cell.angle_gamma   90.00
#
_symmetry.space_group_name_H-M   'P 1'
#
loop_
_entity.id
_entity.type
_entity.pdbx_description
1 polymer ?
#
loop_
_entity_poly.entity_id
_entity_poly.type
_entity_poly.pdbx_seq_one_letter_code
_entity_poly.pdbx_strand_id
1 'polypeptide(L)'
;MSEIGYAKLKTKLNLSAFDPLMPARLAPVTSVTPTQHALLIPAKVAPKNDLPLSHLLFALKHEGTNLPLLSQALRKISAQEILAAITSSPTGAYIRIACYLWEVFNQQELKGSPTVTGIAANLFDPKKYITGPSKRNAKWRVNFNGLGSLDYCVTVERSARINSLLELNILQKANEFLSRLGPTASDRAMSWAYLSETKSSFEIEHETPSVTKAEAFVELLKKAHFTKQLDEEYLVGLQNTAITNPLDRAIHYRHEQNWLSSPLRGAAGVTYIPPPPEIVHDLMKGLVNFANVSPNQMDPLVAATVVSFGFVFIHPFMDGNGRLSRFLFHHALCQSSSLKNGLLLPVSIAMKRNEDAYLGALKSFSEPARKRWEVIWIDGDEYRMTFKSDDSIYRYWNATACVEFGLEMAKQALEKDLREETEFLAKYDLMYRAIDSVYDVRSKELNTLILTCMEQNGKLSANRRKKFATTVSEEIFDAIEAEYLKALG
;
A
#
# COMPACT_ATOMS: atom_id res chain seq x y z
N MET A 1 -29.78 -20.52 2.62
CA MET A 1 -29.22 -20.36 1.27
C MET A 1 -27.96 -21.20 1.18
N SER A 2 -27.84 -22.08 0.19
CA SER A 2 -26.65 -22.92 0.02
C SER A 2 -25.51 -22.15 -0.67
N GLU A 3 -24.30 -22.31 -0.17
CA GLU A 3 -23.11 -21.74 -0.77
C GLU A 3 -22.72 -22.51 -2.03
N ILE A 4 -22.21 -21.77 -3.04
CA ILE A 4 -21.67 -22.28 -4.29
C ILE A 4 -20.39 -21.54 -4.63
N GLY A 5 -19.73 -21.89 -5.73
CA GLY A 5 -18.51 -21.21 -6.16
C GLY A 5 -17.36 -21.37 -5.18
N TYR A 6 -16.60 -20.28 -4.89
CA TYR A 6 -15.43 -20.33 -4.03
C TYR A 6 -15.73 -20.76 -2.59
N ALA A 7 -16.83 -20.32 -1.99
CA ALA A 7 -17.18 -20.71 -0.62
C ALA A 7 -17.42 -22.21 -0.52
N LYS A 8 -18.17 -22.79 -1.46
CA LYS A 8 -18.40 -24.25 -1.55
C LYS A 8 -17.10 -25.01 -1.85
N LEU A 9 -16.31 -24.51 -2.78
CA LEU A 9 -15.02 -25.10 -3.16
C LEU A 9 -14.06 -25.17 -1.96
N LYS A 10 -13.99 -24.09 -1.18
CA LYS A 10 -13.17 -24.01 0.03
C LYS A 10 -13.57 -25.07 1.06
N THR A 11 -14.86 -25.17 1.38
CA THR A 11 -15.37 -26.16 2.33
C THR A 11 -15.13 -27.59 1.80
N LYS A 12 -15.46 -27.85 0.53
CA LYS A 12 -15.37 -29.19 -0.07
C LYS A 12 -13.96 -29.75 -0.16
N LEU A 13 -13.00 -28.88 -0.45
CA LEU A 13 -11.59 -29.24 -0.57
C LEU A 13 -10.78 -28.94 0.70
N ASN A 14 -11.40 -28.48 1.78
CA ASN A 14 -10.73 -28.05 3.01
C ASN A 14 -9.52 -27.12 2.69
N LEU A 15 -9.82 -25.98 2.04
CA LEU A 15 -8.81 -24.99 1.68
C LEU A 15 -8.56 -24.02 2.83
N SER A 16 -7.32 -23.64 3.02
CA SER A 16 -6.88 -22.73 4.08
C SER A 16 -6.76 -21.26 3.65
N ALA A 17 -7.02 -20.93 2.38
CA ALA A 17 -7.09 -19.55 1.91
C ALA A 17 -8.18 -18.73 2.64
N PHE A 18 -8.13 -17.41 2.52
CA PHE A 18 -9.13 -16.53 3.12
C PHE A 18 -10.53 -16.81 2.56
N ASP A 19 -11.55 -16.47 3.33
CA ASP A 19 -12.94 -16.55 2.85
C ASP A 19 -13.15 -15.51 1.74
N PRO A 20 -13.94 -15.85 0.69
CA PRO A 20 -14.29 -14.86 -0.31
C PRO A 20 -15.08 -13.72 0.33
N LEU A 21 -14.72 -12.46 -0.01
CA LEU A 21 -15.39 -11.27 0.54
C LEU A 21 -16.90 -11.24 0.20
N MET A 22 -17.24 -11.74 -0.98
CA MET A 22 -18.63 -11.81 -1.48
C MET A 22 -18.96 -13.23 -1.90
N PRO A 23 -19.28 -14.15 -0.94
CA PRO A 23 -19.56 -15.53 -1.29
C PRO A 23 -20.84 -15.68 -2.14
N ALA A 24 -20.76 -16.51 -3.18
CA ALA A 24 -21.92 -16.80 -4.01
C ALA A 24 -22.90 -17.74 -3.30
N ARG A 25 -24.18 -17.38 -3.30
CA ARG A 25 -25.27 -18.14 -2.65
C ARG A 25 -26.47 -18.33 -3.57
N LEU A 26 -27.01 -19.53 -3.58
CA LEU A 26 -28.27 -19.80 -4.26
C LEU A 26 -29.44 -19.04 -3.63
N ALA A 27 -30.19 -18.32 -4.45
CA ALA A 27 -31.33 -17.55 -4.01
C ALA A 27 -32.47 -17.55 -5.07
N PRO A 28 -33.73 -17.29 -4.69
CA PRO A 28 -34.85 -17.15 -5.61
C PRO A 28 -34.85 -15.77 -6.30
N VAL A 29 -33.81 -15.50 -7.05
CA VAL A 29 -33.62 -14.27 -7.83
C VAL A 29 -33.67 -14.60 -9.31
N THR A 30 -34.00 -13.62 -10.16
CA THR A 30 -34.12 -13.81 -11.61
C THR A 30 -32.79 -13.63 -12.36
N SER A 31 -31.87 -12.88 -11.77
CA SER A 31 -30.53 -12.58 -12.30
C SER A 31 -29.48 -12.63 -11.20
N VAL A 32 -28.20 -12.69 -11.57
CA VAL A 32 -27.08 -12.56 -10.63
C VAL A 32 -27.13 -11.17 -10.01
N THR A 33 -27.32 -11.11 -8.69
CA THR A 33 -27.56 -9.85 -7.96
C THR A 33 -26.54 -9.69 -6.83
N PRO A 34 -25.64 -8.71 -6.90
CA PRO A 34 -24.74 -8.39 -5.79
C PRO A 34 -25.53 -7.73 -4.66
N THR A 35 -25.21 -8.14 -3.41
CA THR A 35 -25.68 -7.50 -2.18
C THR A 35 -24.46 -7.02 -1.38
N GLN A 36 -24.67 -6.44 -0.22
CA GLN A 36 -23.57 -6.01 0.64
C GLN A 36 -22.72 -7.19 1.15
N HIS A 37 -23.28 -8.41 1.28
CA HIS A 37 -22.61 -9.54 1.94
C HIS A 37 -22.51 -10.81 1.09
N ALA A 38 -23.13 -10.86 -0.07
CA ALA A 38 -23.15 -12.05 -0.92
C ALA A 38 -23.52 -11.72 -2.37
N LEU A 39 -23.09 -12.58 -3.27
CA LEU A 39 -23.56 -12.62 -4.65
C LEU A 39 -24.71 -13.62 -4.75
N LEU A 40 -25.93 -13.12 -4.96
CA LEU A 40 -27.13 -13.96 -5.08
C LEU A 40 -27.22 -14.54 -6.50
N ILE A 41 -27.38 -15.85 -6.58
CA ILE A 41 -27.31 -16.61 -7.84
C ILE A 41 -28.63 -17.35 -8.06
N PRO A 42 -29.31 -17.15 -9.22
CA PRO A 42 -30.48 -17.93 -9.58
C PRO A 42 -30.10 -19.37 -9.92
N ALA A 43 -30.99 -20.31 -9.63
CA ALA A 43 -30.77 -21.75 -9.85
C ALA A 43 -30.33 -22.11 -11.29
N LYS A 44 -30.82 -21.40 -12.30
CA LYS A 44 -30.44 -21.60 -13.71
C LYS A 44 -29.00 -21.27 -14.06
N VAL A 45 -28.32 -20.49 -13.22
CA VAL A 45 -26.91 -20.04 -13.41
C VAL A 45 -25.95 -20.88 -12.55
N ALA A 46 -26.46 -21.58 -11.54
CA ALA A 46 -25.64 -22.37 -10.62
C ALA A 46 -24.81 -23.45 -11.35
N PRO A 47 -23.73 -23.97 -10.71
CA PRO A 47 -23.01 -25.12 -11.24
C PRO A 47 -23.92 -26.30 -11.55
N LYS A 48 -23.70 -26.97 -12.68
CA LYS A 48 -24.57 -28.10 -13.14
C LYS A 48 -24.45 -29.33 -12.25
N ASN A 49 -23.34 -29.48 -11.53
CA ASN A 49 -23.12 -30.57 -10.58
C ASN A 49 -22.25 -30.04 -9.41
N ASP A 50 -22.13 -30.89 -8.36
CA ASP A 50 -21.37 -30.52 -7.14
C ASP A 50 -19.90 -30.95 -7.21
N LEU A 51 -19.29 -31.06 -8.41
CA LEU A 51 -17.87 -31.35 -8.54
C LEU A 51 -17.02 -30.09 -8.27
N PRO A 52 -15.82 -30.26 -7.67
CA PRO A 52 -14.91 -29.13 -7.41
C PRO A 52 -14.62 -28.26 -8.63
N LEU A 53 -14.32 -28.88 -9.77
CA LEU A 53 -14.04 -28.16 -11.01
C LEU A 53 -15.25 -27.32 -11.49
N SER A 54 -16.48 -27.83 -11.33
CA SER A 54 -17.68 -27.09 -11.70
C SER A 54 -17.87 -25.82 -10.85
N HIS A 55 -17.61 -25.89 -9.55
CA HIS A 55 -17.61 -24.72 -8.66
C HIS A 55 -16.47 -23.76 -8.99
N LEU A 56 -15.27 -24.25 -9.33
CA LEU A 56 -14.13 -23.43 -9.74
C LEU A 56 -14.43 -22.64 -11.02
N LEU A 57 -14.93 -23.30 -12.06
CA LEU A 57 -15.27 -22.65 -13.32
C LEU A 57 -16.41 -21.64 -13.17
N PHE A 58 -17.40 -21.97 -12.34
CA PHE A 58 -18.46 -21.04 -11.97
C PHE A 58 -17.90 -19.80 -11.27
N ALA A 59 -17.02 -19.99 -10.28
CA ALA A 59 -16.42 -18.91 -9.52
C ALA A 59 -15.59 -17.97 -10.38
N LEU A 60 -14.72 -18.53 -11.24
CA LEU A 60 -13.96 -17.73 -12.23
C LEU A 60 -14.87 -16.87 -13.10
N LYS A 61 -16.05 -17.38 -13.48
CA LYS A 61 -17.00 -16.66 -14.34
C LYS A 61 -17.78 -15.57 -13.61
N HIS A 62 -18.23 -15.83 -12.38
CA HIS A 62 -19.20 -14.99 -11.70
C HIS A 62 -18.63 -14.22 -10.51
N GLU A 63 -17.73 -14.84 -9.74
CA GLU A 63 -17.09 -14.21 -8.58
C GLU A 63 -15.77 -13.50 -8.94
N GLY A 64 -15.12 -13.89 -10.05
CA GLY A 64 -13.86 -13.29 -10.52
C GLY A 64 -12.62 -14.11 -10.12
N THR A 65 -11.43 -13.50 -10.21
CA THR A 65 -10.16 -14.18 -10.00
C THR A 65 -9.73 -14.07 -8.55
N ASN A 66 -9.65 -15.21 -7.86
CA ASN A 66 -9.13 -15.33 -6.49
C ASN A 66 -7.96 -16.33 -6.50
N LEU A 67 -6.75 -15.82 -6.69
CA LEU A 67 -5.56 -16.66 -6.86
C LEU A 67 -5.23 -17.57 -5.66
N PRO A 68 -5.39 -17.15 -4.37
CA PRO A 68 -5.18 -18.06 -3.25
C PRO A 68 -6.09 -19.29 -3.31
N LEU A 69 -7.39 -19.10 -3.52
CA LEU A 69 -8.35 -20.19 -3.63
C LEU A 69 -8.11 -21.05 -4.88
N LEU A 70 -7.78 -20.42 -6.01
CA LEU A 70 -7.46 -21.11 -7.26
C LEU A 70 -6.19 -21.94 -7.13
N SER A 71 -5.14 -21.41 -6.53
CA SER A 71 -3.87 -22.12 -6.31
C SER A 71 -4.08 -23.36 -5.47
N GLN A 72 -4.73 -23.23 -4.31
CA GLN A 72 -4.99 -24.37 -3.42
C GLN A 72 -5.94 -25.39 -4.03
N ALA A 73 -6.99 -24.94 -4.72
CA ALA A 73 -7.96 -25.85 -5.34
C ALA A 73 -7.35 -26.64 -6.52
N LEU A 74 -6.64 -25.96 -7.42
CA LEU A 74 -6.05 -26.62 -8.61
C LEU A 74 -4.94 -27.60 -8.27
N ARG A 75 -4.26 -27.45 -7.14
CA ARG A 75 -3.33 -28.47 -6.61
C ARG A 75 -4.05 -29.74 -6.14
N LYS A 76 -5.36 -29.68 -5.82
CA LYS A 76 -6.18 -30.80 -5.37
C LYS A 76 -7.07 -31.39 -6.46
N ILE A 77 -7.23 -30.72 -7.59
CA ILE A 77 -8.00 -31.21 -8.75
C ILE A 77 -7.05 -31.99 -9.67
N SER A 78 -7.44 -33.19 -10.07
CA SER A 78 -6.60 -34.08 -10.88
C SER A 78 -6.42 -33.57 -12.32
N ALA A 79 -5.26 -33.91 -12.93
CA ALA A 79 -5.00 -33.64 -14.34
C ALA A 79 -6.05 -34.26 -15.26
N GLN A 80 -6.54 -35.48 -14.92
CA GLN A 80 -7.56 -36.18 -15.71
C GLN A 80 -8.88 -35.41 -15.75
N GLU A 81 -9.32 -34.86 -14.62
CA GLU A 81 -10.54 -34.06 -14.52
C GLU A 81 -10.44 -32.78 -15.38
N ILE A 82 -9.29 -32.09 -15.32
CA ILE A 82 -9.02 -30.90 -16.12
C ILE A 82 -8.96 -31.25 -17.62
N LEU A 83 -8.28 -32.34 -17.98
CA LEU A 83 -8.17 -32.79 -19.39
C LEU A 83 -9.53 -33.20 -19.96
N ALA A 84 -10.36 -33.91 -19.21
CA ALA A 84 -11.70 -34.26 -19.65
C ALA A 84 -12.56 -33.01 -19.89
N ALA A 85 -12.47 -32.01 -19.02
CA ALA A 85 -13.22 -30.78 -19.16
C ALA A 85 -12.76 -29.92 -20.37
N ILE A 86 -11.46 -29.79 -20.60
CA ILE A 86 -10.95 -29.02 -21.77
C ILE A 86 -11.22 -29.76 -23.08
N THR A 87 -11.19 -31.07 -23.10
CA THR A 87 -11.54 -31.88 -24.27
C THR A 87 -13.00 -31.67 -24.65
N SER A 88 -13.90 -31.59 -23.67
CA SER A 88 -15.34 -31.35 -23.91
C SER A 88 -15.63 -29.89 -24.32
N SER A 89 -14.78 -28.92 -23.98
CA SER A 89 -14.98 -27.50 -24.25
C SER A 89 -13.68 -26.75 -24.57
N PRO A 90 -13.01 -27.05 -25.68
CA PRO A 90 -11.67 -26.53 -25.99
C PRO A 90 -11.63 -25.03 -26.25
N THR A 91 -12.77 -24.39 -26.53
CA THR A 91 -12.88 -22.95 -26.73
C THR A 91 -13.27 -22.19 -25.45
N GLY A 92 -13.66 -22.89 -24.39
CA GLY A 92 -14.15 -22.30 -23.15
C GLY A 92 -13.10 -21.44 -22.46
N ALA A 93 -13.37 -20.16 -22.24
CA ALA A 93 -12.40 -19.24 -21.64
C ALA A 93 -11.95 -19.66 -20.23
N TYR A 94 -12.89 -20.02 -19.36
CA TYR A 94 -12.61 -20.32 -17.95
C TYR A 94 -11.90 -21.67 -17.76
N ILE A 95 -12.19 -22.68 -18.59
CA ILE A 95 -11.46 -23.94 -18.52
C ILE A 95 -10.02 -23.77 -19.04
N ARG A 96 -9.79 -22.92 -20.05
CA ARG A 96 -8.45 -22.56 -20.51
C ARG A 96 -7.64 -21.84 -19.43
N ILE A 97 -8.28 -20.93 -18.69
CA ILE A 97 -7.68 -20.28 -17.52
C ILE A 97 -7.35 -21.33 -16.45
N ALA A 98 -8.26 -22.28 -16.17
CA ALA A 98 -7.99 -23.34 -15.21
C ALA A 98 -6.83 -24.25 -15.64
N CYS A 99 -6.73 -24.61 -16.93
CA CYS A 99 -5.59 -25.39 -17.48
C CYS A 99 -4.26 -24.63 -17.30
N TYR A 100 -4.23 -23.35 -17.69
CA TYR A 100 -3.04 -22.52 -17.55
C TYR A 100 -2.57 -22.43 -16.10
N LEU A 101 -3.47 -22.12 -15.17
CA LEU A 101 -3.16 -22.01 -13.75
C LEU A 101 -2.80 -23.37 -13.14
N TRP A 102 -3.44 -24.46 -13.58
CA TRP A 102 -3.11 -25.80 -13.11
C TRP A 102 -1.67 -26.18 -13.44
N GLU A 103 -1.22 -25.93 -14.69
CA GLU A 103 0.18 -26.19 -15.09
C GLU A 103 1.17 -25.36 -14.25
N VAL A 104 0.87 -24.09 -14.02
CA VAL A 104 1.75 -23.22 -13.24
C VAL A 104 1.81 -23.67 -11.77
N PHE A 105 0.67 -23.91 -11.13
CA PHE A 105 0.64 -24.23 -9.71
C PHE A 105 1.11 -25.64 -9.37
N ASN A 106 0.99 -26.58 -10.30
CA ASN A 106 1.50 -27.93 -10.13
C ASN A 106 2.90 -28.12 -10.73
N GLN A 107 3.44 -27.13 -11.44
CA GLN A 107 4.71 -27.25 -12.16
C GLN A 107 4.77 -28.48 -13.06
N GLN A 108 3.65 -28.82 -13.69
CA GLN A 108 3.46 -29.99 -14.53
C GLN A 108 2.73 -29.62 -15.81
N GLU A 109 3.03 -30.31 -16.89
CA GLU A 109 2.35 -30.12 -18.16
C GLU A 109 1.14 -31.05 -18.29
N LEU A 110 0.00 -30.52 -18.76
CA LEU A 110 -1.19 -31.29 -19.14
C LEU A 110 -0.95 -31.96 -20.51
N LYS A 111 -0.30 -33.16 -20.49
CA LYS A 111 -0.02 -33.93 -21.68
C LYS A 111 -1.29 -34.49 -22.31
N GLY A 112 -1.36 -34.53 -23.64
CA GLY A 112 -2.54 -35.02 -24.37
C GLY A 112 -3.70 -34.00 -24.44
N SER A 113 -3.48 -32.74 -24.07
CA SER A 113 -4.48 -31.70 -24.21
C SER A 113 -4.81 -31.44 -25.69
N PRO A 114 -6.07 -31.09 -26.01
CA PRO A 114 -6.47 -30.73 -27.37
C PRO A 114 -5.84 -29.41 -27.80
N THR A 115 -5.73 -29.16 -29.10
CA THR A 115 -5.35 -27.84 -29.63
C THR A 115 -6.43 -26.83 -29.29
N VAL A 116 -6.03 -25.78 -28.59
CA VAL A 116 -6.91 -24.70 -28.17
C VAL A 116 -7.05 -23.64 -29.25
N THR A 117 -8.29 -23.28 -29.57
CA THR A 117 -8.62 -22.25 -30.55
C THR A 117 -9.45 -21.13 -29.89
N GLY A 118 -9.75 -20.06 -30.62
CA GLY A 118 -10.58 -18.95 -30.15
C GLY A 118 -9.79 -17.73 -29.66
N ILE A 119 -10.52 -16.72 -29.18
CA ILE A 119 -9.96 -15.46 -28.68
C ILE A 119 -9.24 -15.69 -27.35
N ALA A 120 -8.12 -14.99 -27.12
CA ALA A 120 -7.41 -15.07 -25.85
C ALA A 120 -8.27 -14.57 -24.69
N ALA A 121 -8.25 -15.28 -23.59
CA ALA A 121 -8.95 -14.91 -22.37
C ALA A 121 -8.01 -14.17 -21.41
N ASN A 122 -8.45 -13.06 -20.83
CA ASN A 122 -7.70 -12.38 -19.77
C ASN A 122 -7.93 -13.10 -18.44
N LEU A 123 -6.88 -13.26 -17.66
CA LEU A 123 -6.99 -13.82 -16.31
C LEU A 123 -7.76 -12.88 -15.38
N PHE A 124 -7.49 -11.58 -15.46
CA PHE A 124 -8.22 -10.55 -14.75
C PHE A 124 -9.06 -9.72 -15.71
N ASP A 125 -10.34 -9.53 -15.41
CA ASP A 125 -11.23 -8.67 -16.17
C ASP A 125 -10.87 -7.19 -15.92
N PRO A 126 -10.39 -6.42 -16.93
CA PRO A 126 -10.00 -5.03 -16.73
C PRO A 126 -11.14 -4.09 -16.30
N LYS A 127 -12.40 -4.53 -16.44
CA LYS A 127 -13.57 -3.79 -15.95
C LYS A 127 -13.75 -3.93 -14.46
N LYS A 128 -13.25 -5.03 -13.87
CA LYS A 128 -13.39 -5.33 -12.44
C LYS A 128 -12.09 -5.03 -11.67
N TYR A 129 -10.93 -5.13 -12.32
CA TYR A 129 -9.62 -5.05 -11.67
C TYR A 129 -8.73 -3.99 -12.32
N ILE A 130 -7.83 -3.42 -11.53
CA ILE A 130 -6.66 -2.72 -12.06
C ILE A 130 -5.71 -3.80 -12.56
N THR A 131 -5.23 -3.67 -13.79
CA THR A 131 -4.42 -4.68 -14.46
C THR A 131 -3.06 -4.12 -14.85
N GLY A 132 -2.06 -4.99 -14.88
CA GLY A 132 -0.73 -4.73 -15.41
C GLY A 132 -0.60 -5.08 -16.90
N PRO A 133 0.63 -5.05 -17.43
CA PRO A 133 0.93 -5.45 -18.79
C PRO A 133 0.56 -6.92 -19.05
N SER A 134 0.02 -7.18 -20.23
CA SER A 134 -0.46 -8.49 -20.60
C SER A 134 0.67 -9.38 -21.16
N LYS A 135 0.87 -10.57 -20.57
CA LYS A 135 1.76 -11.63 -21.08
C LYS A 135 0.93 -12.80 -21.57
N ARG A 136 1.04 -13.13 -22.86
CA ARG A 136 0.26 -14.19 -23.48
C ARG A 136 0.88 -15.57 -23.30
N ASN A 137 0.12 -16.51 -22.74
CA ASN A 137 0.39 -17.92 -22.85
C ASN A 137 -0.21 -18.45 -24.17
N ALA A 138 0.64 -18.89 -25.09
CA ALA A 138 0.23 -19.30 -26.41
C ALA A 138 -0.53 -20.64 -26.40
N LYS A 139 -0.13 -21.62 -25.56
CA LYS A 139 -0.73 -22.95 -25.44
C LYS A 139 -2.22 -22.85 -25.06
N TRP A 140 -2.53 -22.12 -24.00
CA TRP A 140 -3.90 -22.01 -23.47
C TRP A 140 -4.64 -20.76 -23.99
N ARG A 141 -3.98 -19.90 -24.77
CA ARG A 141 -4.51 -18.61 -25.23
C ARG A 141 -5.10 -17.80 -24.05
N VAL A 142 -4.34 -17.70 -23.00
CA VAL A 142 -4.64 -16.94 -21.80
C VAL A 142 -3.65 -15.80 -21.69
N ASN A 143 -4.14 -14.61 -21.40
CA ASN A 143 -3.31 -13.46 -21.08
C ASN A 143 -3.21 -13.34 -19.56
N PHE A 144 -2.02 -13.46 -19.00
CA PHE A 144 -1.74 -13.01 -17.66
C PHE A 144 -1.62 -11.48 -17.69
N ASN A 145 -2.50 -10.80 -17.01
CA ASN A 145 -2.56 -9.33 -16.93
C ASN A 145 -2.72 -8.84 -15.48
N GLY A 146 -2.28 -9.64 -14.50
CA GLY A 146 -2.29 -9.28 -13.08
C GLY A 146 -1.18 -8.29 -12.72
N LEU A 147 -1.25 -7.75 -11.51
CA LEU A 147 -0.21 -6.90 -10.94
C LEU A 147 0.92 -7.77 -10.39
N GLY A 148 2.03 -7.87 -11.12
CA GLY A 148 3.18 -8.72 -10.80
C GLY A 148 3.31 -9.94 -11.72
N SER A 149 3.51 -11.11 -11.13
CA SER A 149 3.63 -12.40 -11.81
C SER A 149 2.88 -13.49 -11.04
N LEU A 150 2.84 -14.73 -11.57
CA LEU A 150 2.27 -15.84 -10.80
C LEU A 150 3.17 -16.32 -9.64
N ASP A 151 4.37 -15.77 -9.49
CA ASP A 151 5.19 -15.97 -8.29
C ASP A 151 4.81 -14.98 -7.17
N TYR A 152 4.33 -13.78 -7.54
CA TYR A 152 3.81 -12.77 -6.63
C TYR A 152 2.83 -11.86 -7.37
N CYS A 153 1.55 -11.96 -7.06
CA CYS A 153 0.49 -11.24 -7.75
C CYS A 153 -0.48 -10.59 -6.77
N VAL A 154 -0.67 -9.30 -6.93
CA VAL A 154 -1.59 -8.52 -6.10
C VAL A 154 -2.87 -8.22 -6.88
N THR A 155 -3.99 -8.28 -6.18
CA THR A 155 -5.30 -7.96 -6.76
C THR A 155 -5.78 -6.61 -6.25
N VAL A 156 -6.21 -5.75 -7.15
CA VAL A 156 -6.86 -4.47 -6.83
C VAL A 156 -8.17 -4.38 -7.61
N GLU A 157 -9.28 -4.37 -6.88
CA GLU A 157 -10.60 -4.23 -7.50
C GLU A 157 -10.90 -2.77 -7.81
N ARG A 158 -11.59 -2.53 -8.94
CA ARG A 158 -12.06 -1.20 -9.32
C ARG A 158 -13.30 -0.83 -8.51
N SER A 159 -13.11 -0.24 -7.33
CA SER A 159 -14.20 0.42 -6.61
C SER A 159 -14.54 1.79 -7.23
N ALA A 160 -15.77 2.26 -7.01
CA ALA A 160 -16.15 3.63 -7.41
C ALA A 160 -15.21 4.68 -6.80
N ARG A 161 -14.77 4.44 -5.54
CA ARG A 161 -13.84 5.32 -4.83
C ARG A 161 -12.48 5.36 -5.49
N ILE A 162 -11.88 4.19 -5.78
CA ILE A 162 -10.59 4.12 -6.48
C ILE A 162 -10.65 4.81 -7.83
N ASN A 163 -11.69 4.54 -8.64
CA ASN A 163 -11.84 5.17 -9.94
C ASN A 163 -11.91 6.70 -9.82
N SER A 164 -12.71 7.23 -8.88
CA SER A 164 -12.82 8.67 -8.65
C SER A 164 -11.50 9.31 -8.20
N LEU A 165 -10.70 8.61 -7.39
CA LEU A 165 -9.38 9.09 -6.94
C LEU A 165 -8.34 9.08 -8.06
N LEU A 166 -8.35 8.07 -8.92
CA LEU A 166 -7.45 8.00 -10.09
C LEU A 166 -7.75 9.11 -11.11
N GLU A 167 -9.02 9.46 -11.31
CA GLU A 167 -9.45 10.58 -12.20
C GLU A 167 -8.93 11.94 -11.72
N LEU A 168 -8.57 12.09 -10.44
CA LEU A 168 -8.02 13.35 -9.91
C LEU A 168 -6.64 13.70 -10.46
N ASN A 169 -5.89 12.76 -11.01
CA ASN A 169 -4.53 12.96 -11.53
C ASN A 169 -3.60 13.66 -10.52
N ILE A 170 -3.54 13.13 -9.29
CA ILE A 170 -2.89 13.75 -8.12
C ILE A 170 -1.44 14.15 -8.43
N LEU A 171 -0.66 13.28 -9.07
CA LEU A 171 0.76 13.55 -9.39
C LEU A 171 0.92 14.69 -10.40
N GLN A 172 0.05 14.77 -11.38
CA GLN A 172 0.04 15.89 -12.32
C GLN A 172 -0.26 17.20 -11.59
N LYS A 173 -1.30 17.22 -10.73
CA LYS A 173 -1.64 18.40 -9.92
C LYS A 173 -0.51 18.81 -8.98
N ALA A 174 0.22 17.84 -8.40
CA ALA A 174 1.37 18.14 -7.56
C ALA A 174 2.49 18.84 -8.34
N ASN A 175 2.81 18.37 -9.54
CA ASN A 175 3.77 19.01 -10.42
C ASN A 175 3.32 20.42 -10.87
N GLU A 176 2.04 20.58 -11.21
CA GLU A 176 1.47 21.88 -11.58
C GLU A 176 1.49 22.86 -10.41
N PHE A 177 1.19 22.39 -9.20
CA PHE A 177 1.24 23.20 -7.99
C PHE A 177 2.65 23.76 -7.76
N LEU A 178 3.68 22.91 -7.76
CA LEU A 178 5.06 23.34 -7.60
C LEU A 178 5.55 24.27 -8.73
N SER A 179 5.12 24.01 -9.97
CA SER A 179 5.55 24.83 -11.10
C SER A 179 5.00 26.26 -11.06
N ARG A 180 3.94 26.51 -10.28
CA ARG A 180 3.37 27.85 -10.04
C ARG A 180 4.09 28.61 -8.93
N LEU A 181 4.88 27.89 -8.10
CA LEU A 181 5.70 28.53 -7.07
C LEU A 181 6.98 29.05 -7.69
N GLY A 182 7.46 30.20 -7.24
CA GLY A 182 8.81 30.64 -7.60
C GLY A 182 9.88 29.68 -7.04
N PRO A 183 11.12 29.71 -7.55
CA PRO A 183 12.18 28.76 -7.16
C PRO A 183 12.38 28.67 -5.63
N THR A 184 12.52 29.80 -4.96
CA THR A 184 12.73 29.86 -3.49
C THR A 184 11.58 29.25 -2.69
N ALA A 185 10.31 29.51 -3.08
CA ALA A 185 9.15 28.96 -2.41
C ALA A 185 9.04 27.45 -2.66
N SER A 186 9.37 26.99 -3.87
CA SER A 186 9.42 25.58 -4.21
C SER A 186 10.46 24.82 -3.38
N ASP A 187 11.69 25.36 -3.26
CA ASP A 187 12.77 24.74 -2.47
C ASP A 187 12.41 24.63 -0.99
N ARG A 188 11.74 25.65 -0.44
CA ARG A 188 11.26 25.63 0.95
C ARG A 188 10.13 24.62 1.16
N ALA A 189 9.15 24.57 0.26
CA ALA A 189 8.07 23.60 0.31
C ALA A 189 8.61 22.16 0.23
N MET A 190 9.59 21.89 -0.63
CA MET A 190 10.27 20.61 -0.73
C MET A 190 11.02 20.28 0.57
N SER A 191 11.80 21.22 1.10
CA SER A 191 12.55 21.02 2.35
C SER A 191 11.61 20.68 3.50
N TRP A 192 10.50 21.39 3.60
CA TRP A 192 9.45 21.09 4.59
C TRP A 192 8.86 19.69 4.38
N ALA A 193 8.53 19.31 3.13
CA ALA A 193 7.97 18.00 2.83
C ALA A 193 8.86 16.86 3.30
N TYR A 194 10.18 16.95 3.08
CA TYR A 194 11.15 15.96 3.57
C TYR A 194 11.21 15.89 5.10
N LEU A 195 11.20 17.04 5.77
CA LEU A 195 11.23 17.09 7.24
C LEU A 195 9.92 16.58 7.85
N SER A 196 8.78 16.96 7.28
CA SER A 196 7.46 16.53 7.70
C SER A 196 7.27 15.02 7.51
N GLU A 197 7.67 14.50 6.36
CA GLU A 197 7.65 13.06 6.07
C GLU A 197 8.52 12.28 7.07
N THR A 198 9.74 12.77 7.33
CA THR A 198 10.64 12.18 8.31
C THR A 198 10.01 12.15 9.69
N LYS A 199 9.58 13.29 10.21
CA LYS A 199 8.99 13.41 11.55
C LYS A 199 7.77 12.50 11.69
N SER A 200 6.82 12.59 10.76
CA SER A 200 5.59 11.82 10.81
C SER A 200 5.85 10.31 10.65
N SER A 201 6.84 9.92 9.86
CA SER A 201 7.23 8.51 9.70
C SER A 201 7.76 7.88 10.99
N PHE A 202 8.50 8.62 11.82
CA PHE A 202 8.93 8.16 13.14
C PHE A 202 7.77 8.18 14.15
N GLU A 203 6.94 9.20 14.13
CA GLU A 203 5.81 9.34 15.04
C GLU A 203 4.72 8.26 14.85
N ILE A 204 4.54 7.73 13.64
CA ILE A 204 3.68 6.56 13.37
C ILE A 204 4.19 5.32 14.11
N GLU A 205 5.51 5.18 14.27
CA GLU A 205 6.13 4.10 15.04
C GLU A 205 6.27 4.45 16.54
N HIS A 206 5.63 5.53 17.00
CA HIS A 206 5.72 6.03 18.39
C HIS A 206 7.16 6.38 18.82
N GLU A 207 8.02 6.74 17.88
CA GLU A 207 9.40 7.13 18.13
C GLU A 207 9.63 8.62 17.90
N THR A 208 10.63 9.17 18.59
CA THR A 208 11.13 10.53 18.35
C THR A 208 12.60 10.45 17.92
N PRO A 209 12.93 10.75 16.66
CA PRO A 209 14.30 10.67 16.20
C PRO A 209 15.19 11.75 16.85
N SER A 210 16.45 11.43 17.12
CA SER A 210 17.45 12.45 17.39
C SER A 210 17.67 13.30 16.12
N VAL A 211 18.26 14.49 16.27
CA VAL A 211 18.56 15.38 15.14
C VAL A 211 19.36 14.64 14.05
N THR A 212 20.42 13.94 14.44
CA THR A 212 21.28 13.18 13.52
C THR A 212 20.50 12.06 12.80
N LYS A 213 19.57 11.39 13.49
CA LYS A 213 18.72 10.36 12.87
C LYS A 213 17.70 10.95 11.88
N ALA A 214 17.12 12.10 12.23
CA ALA A 214 16.23 12.81 11.33
C ALA A 214 16.96 13.26 10.05
N GLU A 215 18.15 13.83 10.19
CA GLU A 215 19.00 14.21 9.06
C GLU A 215 19.37 13.00 8.18
N ALA A 216 19.77 11.87 8.79
CA ALA A 216 20.08 10.64 8.06
C ALA A 216 18.86 10.11 7.30
N PHE A 217 17.66 10.22 7.86
CA PHE A 217 16.43 9.77 7.19
C PHE A 217 16.01 10.73 6.07
N VAL A 218 16.21 12.03 6.21
CA VAL A 218 16.03 13.00 5.11
C VAL A 218 16.95 12.65 3.94
N GLU A 219 18.24 12.37 4.22
CA GLU A 219 19.19 11.95 3.17
C GLU A 219 18.80 10.59 2.55
N LEU A 220 18.22 9.70 3.34
CA LEU A 220 17.67 8.45 2.83
C LEU A 220 16.48 8.72 1.88
N LEU A 221 15.54 9.58 2.25
CA LEU A 221 14.40 9.94 1.40
C LEU A 221 14.85 10.59 0.08
N LYS A 222 15.92 11.40 0.08
CA LYS A 222 16.50 11.96 -1.16
C LYS A 222 17.00 10.86 -2.10
N LYS A 223 17.46 9.73 -1.57
CA LYS A 223 17.88 8.57 -2.39
C LYS A 223 16.72 7.93 -3.16
N ALA A 224 15.47 8.20 -2.80
CA ALA A 224 14.30 7.72 -3.55
C ALA A 224 14.31 8.19 -5.02
N HIS A 225 14.95 9.34 -5.31
CA HIS A 225 15.08 9.88 -6.66
C HIS A 225 16.23 9.24 -7.48
N PHE A 226 17.10 8.46 -6.86
CA PHE A 226 18.18 7.80 -7.59
C PHE A 226 17.63 6.60 -8.36
N THR A 227 18.01 6.47 -9.62
CA THR A 227 17.68 5.33 -10.47
C THR A 227 18.51 4.11 -10.06
N LYS A 228 18.22 3.57 -8.88
CA LYS A 228 18.83 2.34 -8.39
C LYS A 228 17.75 1.27 -8.24
N GLN A 229 17.99 0.11 -8.85
CA GLN A 229 17.13 -1.04 -8.64
C GLN A 229 17.20 -1.52 -7.19
N LEU A 230 16.05 -1.93 -6.68
CA LEU A 230 15.96 -2.55 -5.37
C LEU A 230 16.50 -3.98 -5.46
N ASP A 231 17.31 -4.34 -4.49
CA ASP A 231 17.77 -5.68 -4.18
C ASP A 231 17.92 -5.83 -2.66
N GLU A 232 18.26 -7.02 -2.20
CA GLU A 232 18.40 -7.29 -0.75
C GLU A 232 19.50 -6.43 -0.14
N GLU A 233 20.66 -6.32 -0.77
CA GLU A 233 21.79 -5.54 -0.26
C GLU A 233 21.42 -4.07 -0.08
N TYR A 234 20.72 -3.50 -1.06
CA TYR A 234 20.26 -2.11 -0.96
C TYR A 234 19.22 -1.93 0.15
N LEU A 235 18.26 -2.84 0.27
CA LEU A 235 17.25 -2.80 1.33
C LEU A 235 17.86 -2.96 2.73
N VAL A 236 18.86 -3.82 2.90
CA VAL A 236 19.66 -3.93 4.13
C VAL A 236 20.36 -2.61 4.46
N GLY A 237 21.01 -1.99 3.48
CA GLY A 237 21.65 -0.68 3.66
C GLY A 237 20.67 0.43 4.06
N LEU A 238 19.46 0.43 3.51
CA LEU A 238 18.39 1.35 3.86
C LEU A 238 17.89 1.09 5.29
N GLN A 239 17.67 -0.18 5.67
CA GLN A 239 17.24 -0.58 7.00
C GLN A 239 18.25 -0.09 8.05
N ASN A 240 19.53 -0.34 7.85
CA ASN A 240 20.60 0.08 8.75
C ASN A 240 20.69 1.62 8.94
N THR A 241 20.18 2.38 7.97
CA THR A 241 20.07 3.84 8.08
C THR A 241 18.80 4.26 8.83
N ALA A 242 17.70 3.56 8.63
CA ALA A 242 16.38 3.91 9.15
C ALA A 242 16.17 3.53 10.62
N ILE A 243 16.85 2.49 11.13
CA ILE A 243 16.65 2.00 12.51
C ILE A 243 17.24 2.94 13.55
N THR A 244 16.64 2.91 14.75
CA THR A 244 17.07 3.72 15.90
C THR A 244 18.08 2.98 16.76
N ASN A 245 17.84 1.70 17.03
CA ASN A 245 18.70 0.86 17.82
C ASN A 245 19.77 0.16 16.96
N PRO A 246 21.08 0.41 17.16
CA PRO A 246 22.13 -0.24 16.38
C PRO A 246 22.20 -1.77 16.51
N LEU A 247 21.60 -2.35 17.57
CA LEU A 247 21.58 -3.80 17.76
C LEU A 247 20.61 -4.51 16.80
N ASP A 248 19.64 -3.76 16.21
CA ASP A 248 18.67 -4.28 15.27
C ASP A 248 19.13 -4.16 13.79
N ARG A 249 20.43 -3.89 13.58
CA ARG A 249 21.01 -3.85 12.24
C ARG A 249 20.89 -5.18 11.53
N ALA A 250 20.32 -5.15 10.34
CA ALA A 250 20.19 -6.32 9.48
C ALA A 250 21.50 -6.56 8.69
N ILE A 251 21.75 -7.84 8.41
CA ILE A 251 22.78 -8.31 7.47
C ILE A 251 22.10 -8.92 6.24
N HIS A 252 20.91 -9.47 6.41
CA HIS A 252 20.04 -10.08 5.40
C HIS A 252 18.59 -10.01 5.88
N TYR A 253 17.64 -10.50 5.07
CA TYR A 253 16.28 -10.69 5.54
C TYR A 253 16.25 -11.66 6.74
N ARG A 254 15.21 -11.52 7.60
CA ARG A 254 15.08 -12.32 8.81
C ARG A 254 15.01 -13.82 8.50
N HIS A 255 15.63 -14.57 9.35
CA HIS A 255 15.57 -16.05 9.41
C HIS A 255 14.83 -16.55 10.65
N GLU A 256 14.34 -15.63 11.49
CA GLU A 256 13.54 -15.90 12.66
C GLU A 256 12.12 -15.41 12.48
N GLN A 257 11.18 -16.04 13.19
CA GLN A 257 9.79 -15.61 13.19
C GLN A 257 9.64 -14.39 14.09
N ASN A 258 9.09 -13.31 13.54
CA ASN A 258 8.67 -12.15 14.31
C ASN A 258 7.13 -12.02 14.29
N TRP A 259 6.61 -11.13 15.11
CA TRP A 259 5.18 -10.85 15.21
C TRP A 259 4.96 -9.42 15.69
N LEU A 260 3.74 -8.92 15.48
CA LEU A 260 3.28 -7.66 16.05
C LEU A 260 2.29 -7.94 17.16
N SER A 261 2.40 -7.19 18.26
CA SER A 261 1.55 -7.35 19.44
C SER A 261 0.87 -6.04 19.84
N SER A 262 -0.23 -6.19 20.55
CA SER A 262 -0.90 -5.12 21.30
C SER A 262 -0.48 -5.24 22.79
N PRO A 263 -0.88 -4.28 23.64
CA PRO A 263 -0.62 -4.36 25.10
C PRO A 263 -1.30 -5.55 25.80
N LEU A 264 -2.16 -6.30 25.12
CA LEU A 264 -2.79 -7.50 25.68
C LEU A 264 -1.76 -8.62 25.85
N ARG A 265 -1.87 -9.37 26.95
CA ARG A 265 -0.98 -10.50 27.23
C ARG A 265 -1.41 -11.79 26.53
N GLY A 266 -0.45 -12.69 26.32
CA GLY A 266 -0.66 -14.01 25.77
C GLY A 266 -1.05 -14.00 24.29
N ALA A 267 -1.58 -15.12 23.80
CA ALA A 267 -1.90 -15.31 22.37
C ALA A 267 -2.87 -14.27 21.80
N ALA A 268 -3.75 -13.68 22.64
CA ALA A 268 -4.69 -12.63 22.24
C ALA A 268 -3.98 -11.29 21.93
N GLY A 269 -2.80 -11.07 22.50
CA GLY A 269 -1.97 -9.89 22.24
C GLY A 269 -1.29 -9.92 20.88
N VAL A 270 -1.08 -11.08 20.28
CA VAL A 270 -0.45 -11.21 18.96
C VAL A 270 -1.45 -10.80 17.88
N THR A 271 -1.26 -9.64 17.28
CA THR A 271 -2.18 -9.03 16.32
C THR A 271 -1.88 -9.38 14.87
N TYR A 272 -0.61 -9.55 14.54
CA TYR A 272 -0.17 -9.96 13.21
C TYR A 272 1.05 -10.89 13.30
N ILE A 273 1.08 -11.88 12.42
CA ILE A 273 2.24 -12.75 12.23
C ILE A 273 2.58 -12.73 10.75
N PRO A 274 3.75 -12.19 10.40
CA PRO A 274 4.27 -12.22 9.04
C PRO A 274 4.53 -13.64 8.53
N PRO A 275 4.80 -13.83 7.24
CA PRO A 275 5.05 -15.15 6.68
C PRO A 275 6.18 -15.89 7.40
N PRO A 276 6.17 -17.25 7.38
CA PRO A 276 7.28 -18.04 7.89
C PRO A 276 8.61 -17.63 7.25
N PRO A 277 9.72 -17.65 8.00
CA PRO A 277 11.03 -17.19 7.51
C PRO A 277 11.47 -17.87 6.21
N GLU A 278 11.13 -19.14 6.02
CA GLU A 278 11.54 -19.96 4.89
C GLU A 278 11.00 -19.44 3.54
N ILE A 279 9.91 -18.67 3.55
CA ILE A 279 9.30 -18.12 2.33
C ILE A 279 9.53 -16.61 2.15
N VAL A 280 10.16 -15.94 3.13
CA VAL A 280 10.39 -14.48 3.09
C VAL A 280 11.23 -14.10 1.87
N HIS A 281 12.33 -14.83 1.61
CA HIS A 281 13.21 -14.51 0.50
C HIS A 281 12.49 -14.59 -0.87
N ASP A 282 11.68 -15.62 -1.07
CA ASP A 282 10.92 -15.79 -2.31
C ASP A 282 9.84 -14.71 -2.48
N LEU A 283 9.14 -14.36 -1.39
CA LEU A 283 8.14 -13.28 -1.40
C LEU A 283 8.80 -11.93 -1.69
N MET A 284 9.94 -11.64 -1.05
CA MET A 284 10.70 -10.42 -1.29
C MET A 284 11.23 -10.34 -2.72
N LYS A 285 11.72 -11.44 -3.29
CA LYS A 285 12.11 -11.51 -4.71
C LYS A 285 10.94 -11.10 -5.61
N GLY A 286 9.74 -11.61 -5.34
CA GLY A 286 8.54 -11.25 -6.09
C GLY A 286 8.17 -9.78 -5.94
N LEU A 287 8.15 -9.26 -4.72
CA LEU A 287 7.85 -7.86 -4.41
C LEU A 287 8.89 -6.90 -5.03
N VAL A 288 10.18 -7.22 -4.91
CA VAL A 288 11.27 -6.41 -5.47
C VAL A 288 11.19 -6.36 -6.99
N ASN A 289 10.94 -7.50 -7.65
CA ASN A 289 10.69 -7.52 -9.09
C ASN A 289 9.49 -6.65 -9.49
N PHE A 290 8.41 -6.72 -8.72
CA PHE A 290 7.26 -5.85 -8.93
C PHE A 290 7.64 -4.38 -8.75
N ALA A 291 8.31 -4.01 -7.67
CA ALA A 291 8.70 -2.64 -7.37
C ALA A 291 9.62 -2.01 -8.43
N ASN A 292 10.54 -2.79 -8.99
CA ASN A 292 11.48 -2.32 -10.00
C ASN A 292 10.83 -2.08 -11.38
N VAL A 293 9.66 -2.67 -11.66
CA VAL A 293 9.06 -2.66 -13.00
C VAL A 293 7.74 -1.88 -13.04
N SER A 294 6.91 -2.06 -12.04
CA SER A 294 5.51 -1.62 -12.02
C SER A 294 5.30 -0.10 -12.06
N PRO A 295 6.13 0.75 -11.43
CA PRO A 295 5.91 2.20 -11.45
C PRO A 295 5.85 2.81 -12.86
N ASN A 296 6.49 2.17 -13.84
CA ASN A 296 6.49 2.60 -15.24
C ASN A 296 5.43 1.89 -16.11
N GLN A 297 4.67 0.96 -15.55
CA GLN A 297 3.73 0.12 -16.30
C GLN A 297 2.28 0.28 -15.89
N MET A 298 2.02 1.00 -14.80
CA MET A 298 0.68 1.26 -14.28
C MET A 298 0.63 2.62 -13.59
N ASP A 299 -0.52 2.97 -12.99
CA ASP A 299 -0.61 4.17 -12.15
C ASP A 299 0.43 4.12 -11.02
N PRO A 300 1.31 5.14 -10.89
CA PRO A 300 2.42 5.11 -9.95
C PRO A 300 1.98 5.12 -8.48
N LEU A 301 0.85 5.75 -8.14
CA LEU A 301 0.32 5.74 -6.77
C LEU A 301 -0.20 4.36 -6.39
N VAL A 302 -0.82 3.64 -7.33
CA VAL A 302 -1.22 2.24 -7.13
C VAL A 302 0.02 1.37 -6.92
N ALA A 303 1.03 1.50 -7.79
CA ALA A 303 2.27 0.74 -7.65
C ALA A 303 2.97 1.02 -6.32
N ALA A 304 3.12 2.30 -5.96
CA ALA A 304 3.75 2.74 -4.70
C ALA A 304 3.03 2.18 -3.47
N THR A 305 1.70 2.22 -3.48
CA THR A 305 0.90 1.68 -2.37
C THR A 305 1.06 0.17 -2.25
N VAL A 306 1.00 -0.57 -3.36
CA VAL A 306 1.19 -2.02 -3.37
C VAL A 306 2.57 -2.41 -2.86
N VAL A 307 3.62 -1.70 -3.28
CA VAL A 307 5.00 -1.94 -2.81
C VAL A 307 5.12 -1.68 -1.31
N SER A 308 4.61 -0.55 -0.84
CA SER A 308 4.67 -0.15 0.57
C SER A 308 3.95 -1.16 1.49
N PHE A 309 2.68 -1.47 1.22
CA PHE A 309 1.90 -2.41 2.03
C PHE A 309 2.38 -3.85 1.88
N GLY A 310 2.78 -4.29 0.67
CA GLY A 310 3.37 -5.60 0.45
C GLY A 310 4.63 -5.81 1.30
N PHE A 311 5.47 -4.80 1.41
CA PHE A 311 6.66 -4.82 2.25
C PHE A 311 6.32 -4.96 3.74
N VAL A 312 5.33 -4.19 4.22
CA VAL A 312 4.85 -4.28 5.61
C VAL A 312 4.28 -5.67 5.90
N PHE A 313 3.56 -6.28 4.96
CA PHE A 313 2.97 -7.60 5.17
C PHE A 313 3.99 -8.73 5.11
N ILE A 314 5.02 -8.63 4.28
CA ILE A 314 6.13 -9.61 4.28
C ILE A 314 6.99 -9.42 5.53
N HIS A 315 7.19 -8.19 5.98
CA HIS A 315 7.93 -7.83 7.19
C HIS A 315 9.34 -8.45 7.23
N PRO A 316 10.20 -8.15 6.23
CA PRO A 316 11.43 -8.92 6.00
C PRO A 316 12.54 -8.69 7.02
N PHE A 317 12.45 -7.68 7.88
CA PHE A 317 13.44 -7.36 8.91
C PHE A 317 12.86 -7.51 10.32
N MET A 318 13.72 -7.56 11.33
CA MET A 318 13.28 -7.60 12.72
C MET A 318 12.76 -6.24 13.19
N ASP A 319 13.36 -5.14 12.70
CA ASP A 319 12.92 -3.76 12.95
C ASP A 319 13.04 -2.88 11.68
N GLY A 320 12.38 -1.72 11.68
CA GLY A 320 12.45 -0.70 10.64
C GLY A 320 11.52 -0.93 9.44
N ASN A 321 10.69 -1.96 9.45
CA ASN A 321 9.83 -2.30 8.31
C ASN A 321 8.80 -1.20 7.98
N GLY A 322 8.21 -0.57 8.99
CA GLY A 322 7.26 0.52 8.78
C GLY A 322 7.91 1.74 8.13
N ARG A 323 9.08 2.15 8.62
CA ARG A 323 9.84 3.29 8.04
C ARG A 323 10.30 3.01 6.62
N LEU A 324 10.78 1.79 6.36
CA LEU A 324 11.19 1.38 5.01
C LEU A 324 10.00 1.31 4.06
N SER A 325 8.85 0.83 4.50
CA SER A 325 7.66 0.77 3.65
C SER A 325 7.25 2.15 3.14
N ARG A 326 7.35 3.18 3.98
CA ARG A 326 7.10 4.56 3.59
C ARG A 326 8.17 5.12 2.66
N PHE A 327 9.44 4.79 2.91
CA PHE A 327 10.51 5.09 1.93
C PHE A 327 10.21 4.43 0.57
N LEU A 328 9.82 3.16 0.54
CA LEU A 328 9.52 2.42 -0.68
C LEU A 328 8.32 2.99 -1.44
N PHE A 329 7.34 3.56 -0.74
CA PHE A 329 6.28 4.32 -1.37
C PHE A 329 6.84 5.47 -2.20
N HIS A 330 7.71 6.29 -1.62
CA HIS A 330 8.35 7.41 -2.31
C HIS A 330 9.29 6.93 -3.41
N HIS A 331 10.08 5.89 -3.17
CA HIS A 331 10.96 5.32 -4.18
C HIS A 331 10.17 4.91 -5.42
N ALA A 332 9.07 4.17 -5.28
CA ALA A 332 8.22 3.77 -6.41
C ALA A 332 7.65 4.97 -7.17
N LEU A 333 7.20 6.03 -6.48
CA LEU A 333 6.74 7.26 -7.12
C LEU A 333 7.85 7.95 -7.92
N CYS A 334 9.04 8.06 -7.34
CA CYS A 334 10.17 8.73 -7.98
C CYS A 334 10.70 7.95 -9.21
N GLN A 335 10.68 6.59 -9.15
CA GLN A 335 11.08 5.75 -10.28
C GLN A 335 10.12 5.85 -11.48
N SER A 336 8.88 6.25 -11.28
CA SER A 336 7.89 6.41 -12.34
C SER A 336 8.13 7.61 -13.27
N SER A 337 9.09 8.49 -12.94
CA SER A 337 9.29 9.79 -13.61
C SER A 337 8.05 10.72 -13.61
N SER A 338 7.02 10.36 -12.85
CA SER A 338 5.76 11.13 -12.77
C SER A 338 5.87 12.32 -11.81
N LEU A 339 6.85 12.33 -10.92
CA LEU A 339 7.17 13.45 -10.05
C LEU A 339 8.47 14.14 -10.54
N LYS A 340 8.42 15.47 -10.66
CA LYS A 340 9.54 16.26 -11.14
C LYS A 340 10.54 16.54 -10.01
N ASN A 341 11.83 16.47 -10.36
CA ASN A 341 12.98 17.09 -9.70
C ASN A 341 12.92 17.24 -8.17
N GLY A 342 12.94 16.12 -7.45
CA GLY A 342 13.07 16.16 -6.00
C GLY A 342 11.76 16.38 -5.24
N LEU A 343 10.60 16.44 -5.92
CA LEU A 343 9.31 16.51 -5.25
C LEU A 343 9.04 15.23 -4.45
N LEU A 344 8.68 15.42 -3.19
CA LEU A 344 8.21 14.38 -2.31
C LEU A 344 6.81 14.76 -1.80
N LEU A 345 5.87 13.83 -1.89
CA LEU A 345 4.52 14.01 -1.36
C LEU A 345 4.51 13.57 0.12
N PRO A 346 4.27 14.44 1.10
CA PRO A 346 4.41 14.10 2.52
C PRO A 346 3.22 13.25 3.01
N VAL A 347 3.12 11.99 2.55
CA VAL A 347 1.98 11.11 2.83
C VAL A 347 1.92 10.65 4.29
N SER A 348 3.06 10.58 5.00
CA SER A 348 3.09 10.13 6.40
C SER A 348 2.34 11.07 7.35
N ILE A 349 2.32 12.38 7.09
CA ILE A 349 1.51 13.32 7.90
C ILE A 349 0.02 13.05 7.72
N ALA A 350 -0.42 12.76 6.49
CA ALA A 350 -1.80 12.39 6.21
C ALA A 350 -2.15 11.03 6.84
N MET A 351 -1.24 10.04 6.76
CA MET A 351 -1.41 8.73 7.40
C MET A 351 -1.56 8.86 8.91
N LYS A 352 -0.68 9.62 9.56
CA LYS A 352 -0.74 9.87 11.01
C LYS A 352 -2.06 10.52 11.43
N ARG A 353 -2.53 11.50 10.69
CA ARG A 353 -3.80 12.15 10.97
C ARG A 353 -5.02 11.23 10.78
N ASN A 354 -4.90 10.21 9.96
CA ASN A 354 -5.94 9.21 9.66
C ASN A 354 -5.54 7.81 10.16
N GLU A 355 -5.03 7.73 11.39
CA GLU A 355 -4.48 6.49 11.98
C GLU A 355 -5.49 5.34 11.96
N ASP A 356 -6.75 5.57 12.32
CA ASP A 356 -7.80 4.55 12.30
C ASP A 356 -8.01 3.98 10.89
N ALA A 357 -7.97 4.82 9.86
CA ALA A 357 -8.08 4.40 8.47
C ALA A 357 -6.83 3.61 8.02
N TYR A 358 -5.64 4.01 8.46
CA TYR A 358 -4.39 3.28 8.25
C TYR A 358 -4.45 1.88 8.86
N LEU A 359 -4.85 1.80 10.13
CA LEU A 359 -5.05 0.53 10.82
C LEU A 359 -6.12 -0.32 10.14
N GLY A 360 -7.21 0.29 9.65
CA GLY A 360 -8.24 -0.38 8.86
C GLY A 360 -7.69 -1.01 7.58
N ALA A 361 -6.84 -0.28 6.85
CA ALA A 361 -6.18 -0.80 5.65
C ALA A 361 -5.24 -1.96 5.97
N LEU A 362 -4.43 -1.87 7.03
CA LEU A 362 -3.57 -2.96 7.51
C LEU A 362 -4.39 -4.19 7.92
N LYS A 363 -5.46 -4.01 8.69
CA LYS A 363 -6.33 -5.07 9.20
C LYS A 363 -7.06 -5.83 8.09
N SER A 364 -7.30 -5.21 6.94
CA SER A 364 -7.93 -5.87 5.79
C SER A 364 -7.17 -7.14 5.36
N PHE A 365 -5.86 -7.18 5.58
CA PHE A 365 -5.01 -8.35 5.34
C PHE A 365 -4.56 -9.04 6.64
N SER A 366 -4.10 -8.28 7.64
CA SER A 366 -3.45 -8.83 8.83
C SER A 366 -4.40 -9.68 9.70
N GLU A 367 -5.66 -9.29 9.85
CA GLU A 367 -6.63 -10.07 10.62
C GLU A 367 -6.97 -11.43 9.99
N PRO A 368 -7.31 -11.56 8.69
CA PRO A 368 -7.48 -12.86 8.08
C PRO A 368 -6.19 -13.69 8.05
N ALA A 369 -5.02 -13.08 7.89
CA ALA A 369 -3.74 -13.76 7.96
C ALA A 369 -3.46 -14.31 9.36
N ARG A 370 -3.70 -13.52 10.41
CA ARG A 370 -3.54 -13.96 11.81
C ARG A 370 -4.38 -15.20 12.13
N LYS A 371 -5.57 -15.33 11.59
CA LYS A 371 -6.43 -16.50 11.75
C LYS A 371 -5.87 -17.79 11.13
N ARG A 372 -4.82 -17.69 10.32
CA ARG A 372 -4.11 -18.86 9.73
C ARG A 372 -2.91 -19.31 10.57
N TRP A 373 -2.76 -18.75 11.75
CA TRP A 373 -1.73 -19.13 12.71
C TRP A 373 -2.34 -19.61 14.00
N GLU A 374 -1.90 -20.77 14.44
CA GLU A 374 -2.09 -21.23 15.83
C GLU A 374 -1.00 -20.63 16.69
N VAL A 375 -1.40 -19.95 17.76
CA VAL A 375 -0.47 -19.30 18.69
C VAL A 375 -0.72 -19.83 20.08
N ILE A 376 0.28 -20.44 20.67
CA ILE A 376 0.29 -20.94 22.04
C ILE A 376 1.31 -20.10 22.81
N TRP A 377 0.83 -19.37 23.82
CA TRP A 377 1.70 -18.66 24.73
C TRP A 377 2.37 -19.65 25.69
N ILE A 378 3.67 -19.53 25.90
CA ILE A 378 4.45 -20.40 26.79
C ILE A 378 4.75 -19.63 28.07
N ASP A 379 5.54 -18.56 28.00
CA ASP A 379 5.87 -17.69 29.13
C ASP A 379 6.46 -16.37 28.59
N GLY A 380 6.28 -15.25 29.33
CA GLY A 380 6.81 -13.94 28.95
C GLY A 380 6.47 -13.58 27.52
N ASP A 381 7.48 -13.37 26.69
CA ASP A 381 7.37 -13.12 25.24
C ASP A 381 7.65 -14.37 24.39
N GLU A 382 7.61 -15.57 25.01
CA GLU A 382 7.84 -16.82 24.32
C GLU A 382 6.52 -17.42 23.81
N TYR A 383 6.45 -17.67 22.50
CA TYR A 383 5.29 -18.23 21.81
C TYR A 383 5.68 -19.41 20.93
N ARG A 384 4.81 -20.42 20.87
CA ARG A 384 4.84 -21.41 19.80
C ARG A 384 3.84 -21.01 18.74
N MET A 385 4.34 -20.74 17.54
CA MET A 385 3.55 -20.31 16.39
C MET A 385 3.58 -21.38 15.32
N THR A 386 2.40 -21.84 14.86
CA THR A 386 2.27 -22.84 13.80
C THR A 386 1.43 -22.29 12.66
N PHE A 387 2.02 -22.22 11.48
CA PHE A 387 1.31 -21.79 10.27
C PHE A 387 0.37 -22.89 9.77
N LYS A 388 -0.91 -22.58 9.58
CA LYS A 388 -1.98 -23.52 9.20
C LYS A 388 -2.50 -23.27 7.78
N SER A 389 -1.73 -22.62 6.93
CA SER A 389 -2.04 -22.38 5.53
C SER A 389 -0.83 -22.69 4.65
N ASP A 390 -0.84 -22.23 3.43
CA ASP A 390 0.31 -22.24 2.53
C ASP A 390 0.70 -20.81 2.13
N ASP A 391 1.78 -20.67 1.39
CA ASP A 391 2.36 -19.39 0.97
C ASP A 391 1.42 -18.58 0.07
N SER A 392 0.40 -19.20 -0.53
CA SER A 392 -0.51 -18.53 -1.48
C SER A 392 -1.23 -17.32 -0.87
N ILE A 393 -1.49 -17.32 0.45
CA ILE A 393 -2.16 -16.19 1.12
C ILE A 393 -1.28 -14.94 1.21
N TYR A 394 0.06 -15.08 1.23
CA TYR A 394 1.00 -13.98 1.21
C TYR A 394 1.45 -13.62 -0.21
N ARG A 395 1.47 -14.60 -1.14
CA ARG A 395 1.80 -14.36 -2.56
C ARG A 395 0.71 -13.63 -3.30
N TYR A 396 -0.55 -13.93 -2.97
CA TYR A 396 -1.72 -13.48 -3.71
C TYR A 396 -2.70 -12.78 -2.76
N TRP A 397 -2.48 -11.51 -2.52
CA TRP A 397 -3.31 -10.76 -1.59
C TRP A 397 -4.13 -9.67 -2.28
N ASN A 398 -5.25 -9.29 -1.66
CA ASN A 398 -6.12 -8.23 -2.14
C ASN A 398 -5.70 -6.90 -1.52
N ALA A 399 -5.20 -5.99 -2.34
CA ALA A 399 -4.72 -4.68 -1.94
C ALA A 399 -5.76 -3.56 -2.09
N THR A 400 -7.00 -3.87 -2.42
CA THR A 400 -8.03 -2.86 -2.74
C THR A 400 -8.18 -1.82 -1.64
N ALA A 401 -8.32 -2.25 -0.37
CA ALA A 401 -8.44 -1.33 0.77
C ALA A 401 -7.16 -0.49 0.99
N CYS A 402 -5.99 -1.10 0.79
CA CYS A 402 -4.70 -0.40 0.90
C CYS A 402 -4.54 0.66 -0.19
N VAL A 403 -4.90 0.33 -1.44
CA VAL A 403 -4.81 1.25 -2.57
C VAL A 403 -5.80 2.41 -2.42
N GLU A 404 -7.02 2.14 -1.98
CA GLU A 404 -7.99 3.18 -1.68
C GLU A 404 -7.46 4.15 -0.61
N PHE A 405 -6.91 3.62 0.47
CA PHE A 405 -6.26 4.40 1.52
C PHE A 405 -5.05 5.21 0.98
N GLY A 406 -4.12 4.58 0.26
CA GLY A 406 -2.92 5.25 -0.25
C GLY A 406 -3.23 6.41 -1.22
N LEU A 407 -4.21 6.21 -2.11
CA LEU A 407 -4.69 7.28 -3.00
C LEU A 407 -5.32 8.45 -2.22
N GLU A 408 -6.12 8.15 -1.19
CA GLU A 408 -6.70 9.19 -0.34
C GLU A 408 -5.64 9.96 0.44
N MET A 409 -4.62 9.27 0.98
CA MET A 409 -3.51 9.94 1.68
C MET A 409 -2.68 10.80 0.73
N ALA A 410 -2.41 10.33 -0.48
CA ALA A 410 -1.72 11.13 -1.49
C ALA A 410 -2.52 12.40 -1.87
N LYS A 411 -3.84 12.29 -1.99
CA LYS A 411 -4.73 13.43 -2.21
C LYS A 411 -4.65 14.43 -1.06
N GLN A 412 -4.77 13.98 0.20
CA GLN A 412 -4.72 14.84 1.37
C GLN A 412 -3.35 15.51 1.54
N ALA A 413 -2.26 14.76 1.30
CA ALA A 413 -0.91 15.30 1.34
C ALA A 413 -0.72 16.47 0.35
N LEU A 414 -1.33 16.39 -0.84
CA LEU A 414 -1.29 17.47 -1.83
C LEU A 414 -2.24 18.61 -1.47
N GLU A 415 -3.53 18.32 -1.29
CA GLU A 415 -4.59 19.33 -1.25
C GLU A 415 -4.65 20.07 0.09
N LYS A 416 -4.18 19.43 1.16
CA LYS A 416 -4.15 20.00 2.49
C LYS A 416 -2.72 20.31 2.91
N ASP A 417 -1.89 19.30 3.14
CA ASP A 417 -0.64 19.47 3.85
C ASP A 417 0.38 20.34 3.09
N LEU A 418 0.63 20.04 1.84
CA LEU A 418 1.61 20.78 1.02
C LEU A 418 1.11 22.19 0.69
N ARG A 419 -0.18 22.35 0.47
CA ARG A 419 -0.79 23.65 0.16
C ARG A 419 -0.84 24.56 1.38
N GLU A 420 -1.34 24.08 2.52
CA GLU A 420 -1.41 24.86 3.76
C GLU A 420 -0.03 25.35 4.20
N GLU A 421 0.99 24.49 4.11
CA GLU A 421 2.35 24.86 4.43
C GLU A 421 2.92 25.90 3.48
N THR A 422 2.66 25.75 2.17
CA THR A 422 3.13 26.74 1.19
C THR A 422 2.50 28.10 1.39
N GLU A 423 1.22 28.15 1.72
CA GLU A 423 0.50 29.38 2.06
C GLU A 423 1.05 30.00 3.36
N PHE A 424 1.35 29.16 4.36
CA PHE A 424 1.97 29.61 5.60
C PHE A 424 3.36 30.22 5.34
N LEU A 425 4.21 29.55 4.55
CA LEU A 425 5.52 30.04 4.19
C LEU A 425 5.47 31.34 3.38
N ALA A 426 4.51 31.47 2.47
CA ALA A 426 4.32 32.70 1.70
C ALA A 426 3.91 33.89 2.59
N LYS A 427 2.98 33.68 3.53
CA LYS A 427 2.60 34.70 4.52
C LYS A 427 3.77 35.10 5.41
N TYR A 428 4.51 34.12 5.90
CA TYR A 428 5.71 34.37 6.69
C TYR A 428 6.72 35.27 5.94
N ASP A 429 7.01 34.97 4.66
CA ASP A 429 7.95 35.75 3.86
C ASP A 429 7.49 37.18 3.61
N LEU A 430 6.18 37.37 3.37
CA LEU A 430 5.60 38.71 3.23
C LEU A 430 5.78 39.52 4.52
N MET A 431 5.41 38.96 5.66
CA MET A 431 5.56 39.62 6.96
C MET A 431 7.05 39.90 7.26
N TYR A 432 7.92 38.92 7.06
CA TYR A 432 9.35 39.08 7.32
C TYR A 432 9.93 40.27 6.53
N ARG A 433 9.72 40.28 5.20
CA ARG A 433 10.22 41.36 4.34
C ARG A 433 9.65 42.70 4.69
N ALA A 434 8.35 42.81 5.03
CA ALA A 434 7.71 44.01 5.38
C ALA A 434 8.31 44.65 6.67
N ILE A 435 8.59 43.83 7.69
CA ILE A 435 9.19 44.29 8.94
C ILE A 435 10.70 44.56 8.79
N ASP A 436 11.45 43.65 8.19
CA ASP A 436 12.91 43.75 8.00
C ASP A 436 13.34 44.95 7.14
N SER A 437 12.46 45.36 6.21
CA SER A 437 12.71 46.56 5.36
C SER A 437 12.55 47.86 6.07
N VAL A 438 11.87 47.91 7.25
CA VAL A 438 11.51 49.13 7.97
C VAL A 438 12.24 49.20 9.33
N TYR A 439 12.43 48.05 9.99
CA TYR A 439 12.92 47.98 11.36
C TYR A 439 14.22 47.15 11.44
N ASP A 440 15.19 47.63 12.18
CA ASP A 440 16.43 46.92 12.51
C ASP A 440 16.18 46.00 13.72
N VAL A 441 15.77 44.75 13.43
CA VAL A 441 15.51 43.71 14.45
C VAL A 441 16.41 42.51 14.18
N ARG A 442 17.00 41.95 15.23
CA ARG A 442 17.82 40.74 15.06
C ARG A 442 16.98 39.62 14.42
N SER A 443 17.49 39.02 13.34
CA SER A 443 16.80 38.01 12.55
C SER A 443 16.21 36.86 13.40
N LYS A 444 16.91 36.41 14.45
CA LYS A 444 16.42 35.37 15.37
C LYS A 444 15.19 35.80 16.15
N GLU A 445 15.15 37.05 16.61
CA GLU A 445 14.04 37.60 17.36
C GLU A 445 12.85 37.85 16.45
N LEU A 446 13.08 38.44 15.28
CA LEU A 446 12.06 38.67 14.25
C LEU A 446 11.40 37.36 13.81
N ASN A 447 12.20 36.34 13.49
CA ASN A 447 11.68 35.01 13.16
C ASN A 447 10.79 34.43 14.26
N THR A 448 11.24 34.53 15.52
CA THR A 448 10.47 33.99 16.66
C THR A 448 9.14 34.73 16.85
N LEU A 449 9.13 36.04 16.67
CA LEU A 449 7.93 36.86 16.84
C LEU A 449 6.93 36.66 15.72
N ILE A 450 7.38 36.62 14.46
CA ILE A 450 6.52 36.36 13.30
C ILE A 450 5.86 34.99 13.44
N LEU A 451 6.66 33.93 13.69
CA LEU A 451 6.14 32.58 13.87
C LEU A 451 5.11 32.52 15.02
N THR A 452 5.44 33.11 16.16
CA THR A 452 4.49 33.16 17.30
C THR A 452 3.19 33.94 16.96
N CYS A 453 3.29 35.05 16.22
CA CYS A 453 2.13 35.82 15.77
C CYS A 453 1.23 34.96 14.84
N MET A 454 1.83 34.28 13.90
CA MET A 454 1.09 33.39 12.97
C MET A 454 0.44 32.22 13.70
N GLU A 455 1.16 31.54 14.62
CA GLU A 455 0.63 30.44 15.43
C GLU A 455 -0.52 30.86 16.36
N GLN A 456 -0.53 32.13 16.79
CA GLN A 456 -1.56 32.72 17.68
C GLN A 456 -2.59 33.54 16.92
N ASN A 457 -2.82 33.23 15.63
CA ASN A 457 -3.83 33.90 14.79
C ASN A 457 -3.71 35.43 14.79
N GLY A 458 -2.49 35.94 14.65
CA GLY A 458 -2.19 37.34 14.46
C GLY A 458 -2.04 38.14 15.76
N LYS A 459 -1.86 37.49 16.91
CA LYS A 459 -1.66 38.13 18.19
C LYS A 459 -0.38 37.73 18.88
N LEU A 460 0.32 38.68 19.47
CA LEU A 460 1.42 38.46 20.37
C LEU A 460 0.97 38.63 21.82
N SER A 461 1.01 37.57 22.61
CA SER A 461 0.59 37.61 24.02
C SER A 461 1.43 38.59 24.82
N ALA A 462 0.82 39.19 25.88
CA ALA A 462 1.49 40.12 26.77
C ALA A 462 2.78 39.56 27.39
N ASN A 463 2.81 38.26 27.71
CA ASN A 463 4.01 37.58 28.18
C ASN A 463 5.10 37.50 27.11
N ARG A 464 4.73 37.30 25.85
CA ARG A 464 5.67 37.27 24.74
C ARG A 464 6.25 38.66 24.49
N ARG A 465 5.41 39.71 24.45
CA ARG A 465 5.85 41.09 24.31
C ARG A 465 6.82 41.45 25.45
N LYS A 466 6.47 41.15 26.70
CA LYS A 466 7.31 41.43 27.89
C LYS A 466 8.69 40.72 27.77
N LYS A 467 8.72 39.51 27.26
CA LYS A 467 9.97 38.74 27.09
C LYS A 467 10.96 39.41 26.12
N PHE A 468 10.47 40.08 25.09
CA PHE A 468 11.28 40.74 24.07
C PHE A 468 11.35 42.27 24.21
N ALA A 469 10.71 42.88 25.24
CA ALA A 469 10.62 44.32 25.43
C ALA A 469 11.98 45.05 25.59
N THR A 470 13.04 44.34 25.93
CA THR A 470 14.41 44.90 26.04
C THR A 470 15.10 45.05 24.68
N THR A 471 14.65 44.33 23.65
CA THR A 471 15.29 44.27 22.33
C THR A 471 14.37 44.66 21.17
N VAL A 472 13.05 44.68 21.42
CA VAL A 472 12.02 45.00 20.43
C VAL A 472 11.01 45.99 21.02
N SER A 473 10.71 47.09 20.32
CA SER A 473 9.76 48.11 20.76
C SER A 473 8.32 47.69 20.57
N GLU A 474 7.37 48.30 21.30
CA GLU A 474 5.93 48.04 21.14
C GLU A 474 5.44 48.31 19.71
N GLU A 475 5.99 49.33 19.06
CA GLU A 475 5.66 49.67 17.66
C GLU A 475 5.93 48.50 16.71
N ILE A 476 7.02 47.76 16.94
CA ILE A 476 7.39 46.60 16.11
C ILE A 476 6.43 45.41 16.34
N PHE A 477 6.00 45.17 17.59
CA PHE A 477 4.99 44.15 17.87
C PHE A 477 3.67 44.48 17.18
N ASP A 478 3.22 45.73 17.23
CA ASP A 478 2.00 46.18 16.57
C ASP A 478 2.13 46.13 15.04
N ALA A 479 3.31 46.42 14.49
CA ALA A 479 3.58 46.30 13.08
C ALA A 479 3.53 44.82 12.61
N ILE A 480 4.08 43.88 13.40
CA ILE A 480 4.00 42.45 13.10
C ILE A 480 2.53 41.97 13.08
N GLU A 481 1.73 42.39 14.06
CA GLU A 481 0.28 42.06 14.10
C GLU A 481 -0.47 42.68 12.91
N ALA A 482 -0.16 43.93 12.55
CA ALA A 482 -0.75 44.61 11.40
C ALA A 482 -0.39 43.92 10.06
N GLU A 483 0.86 43.52 9.88
CA GLU A 483 1.30 42.79 8.66
C GLU A 483 0.63 41.39 8.56
N TYR A 484 0.37 40.74 9.69
CA TYR A 484 -0.40 39.48 9.67
C TYR A 484 -1.82 39.72 9.12
N LEU A 485 -2.50 40.75 9.53
CA LEU A 485 -3.85 41.11 9.05
C LEU A 485 -3.83 41.43 7.53
N LYS A 486 -2.80 42.12 7.05
CA LYS A 486 -2.64 42.39 5.61
C LYS A 486 -2.37 41.12 4.82
N ALA A 487 -1.63 40.17 5.39
CA ALA A 487 -1.33 38.88 4.73
C ALA A 487 -2.51 37.88 4.71
N LEU A 488 -3.63 38.23 5.39
CA LEU A 488 -4.87 37.43 5.33
C LEU A 488 -5.83 37.87 4.20
N GLY A 489 -5.66 39.05 3.67
CA GLY A 489 -6.50 39.63 2.60
C GLY A 489 -5.89 39.53 1.26
#